data_7883457452d4d0b3d65972dca0cce513
#
_entry.id   7883457452d4d0b3d65972dca0cce513
#
_cell.length_a   1.000
_cell.length_b   1.000
_cell.length_c   1.000
_cell.angle_alpha   90.00
_cell.angle_beta   90.00
_cell.angle_gamma   90.00
#
_symmetry.space_group_name_H-M   'P 1'
#
loop_
_entity.id
_entity.type
_entity.pdbx_description
1 polymer ?
#
loop_
_entity_poly.entity_id
_entity_poly.type
_entity_poly.pdbx_seq_one_letter_code
_entity_poly.pdbx_strand_id
1 'polypeptide(L)'
;MTCFTLAQAQPRHYWSPHTGAAERIVKAKAVNRITFPTSFQLFDLNLQTLRPDLMAAVHNKAQIQLASTVISLPNADGNLEEFEVYECSNFEPDLQARFPDIRAFSGRGLTDKAATLKLSLSPMGIQTMIFRADSETEF
;
A
#
# COMPACT_ATOMS: atom_id res chain seq x y z
N MET A 1 -27.89 -18.14 -26.27
CA MET A 1 -26.97 -18.52 -25.16
C MET A 1 -25.81 -17.52 -25.15
N THR A 2 -25.92 -16.47 -24.38
CA THR A 2 -24.87 -15.46 -24.23
C THR A 2 -23.92 -15.88 -23.13
N CYS A 3 -22.72 -16.26 -23.52
CA CYS A 3 -21.64 -16.61 -22.60
C CYS A 3 -21.12 -15.30 -21.96
N PHE A 4 -21.48 -15.02 -20.70
CA PHE A 4 -20.84 -13.99 -19.89
C PHE A 4 -19.46 -14.51 -19.46
N THR A 5 -18.41 -14.11 -20.18
CA THR A 5 -17.07 -14.24 -19.68
C THR A 5 -16.88 -13.24 -18.55
N LEU A 6 -16.90 -13.73 -17.32
CA LEU A 6 -16.38 -13.02 -16.17
C LEU A 6 -14.91 -12.73 -16.44
N ALA A 7 -14.58 -11.49 -16.79
CA ALA A 7 -13.22 -11.01 -16.81
C ALA A 7 -12.69 -11.07 -15.36
N GLN A 8 -11.97 -12.13 -15.05
CA GLN A 8 -11.20 -12.19 -13.82
C GLN A 8 -10.11 -11.12 -13.93
N ALA A 9 -10.25 -10.06 -13.14
CA ALA A 9 -9.17 -9.09 -12.98
C ALA A 9 -7.95 -9.84 -12.45
N GLN A 10 -6.91 -9.95 -13.30
CA GLN A 10 -5.67 -10.58 -12.88
C GLN A 10 -5.07 -9.75 -11.74
N PRO A 11 -4.57 -10.38 -10.65
CA PRO A 11 -3.92 -9.65 -9.59
C PRO A 11 -2.74 -8.86 -10.17
N ARG A 12 -2.77 -7.55 -10.02
CA ARG A 12 -1.69 -6.69 -10.48
C ARG A 12 -0.48 -6.92 -9.57
N HIS A 13 0.64 -7.26 -10.18
CA HIS A 13 1.89 -7.46 -9.46
C HIS A 13 2.61 -6.14 -9.28
N TYR A 14 2.57 -5.59 -8.07
CA TYR A 14 3.33 -4.38 -7.70
C TYR A 14 4.72 -4.73 -7.15
N TRP A 15 4.92 -5.95 -6.70
CA TRP A 15 6.07 -6.38 -5.92
C TRP A 15 6.84 -7.47 -6.62
N SER A 16 8.17 -7.36 -6.57
CA SER A 16 9.09 -8.41 -6.98
C SER A 16 10.17 -8.63 -5.92
N PRO A 17 10.69 -9.86 -5.75
CA PRO A 17 11.80 -10.09 -4.85
C PRO A 17 13.01 -9.26 -5.27
N HIS A 18 13.67 -8.60 -4.31
CA HIS A 18 14.87 -7.83 -4.58
C HIS A 18 16.05 -8.79 -4.83
N THR A 19 16.73 -8.65 -5.97
CA THR A 19 17.86 -9.51 -6.37
C THR A 19 19.22 -8.82 -6.28
N GLY A 20 19.26 -7.55 -5.84
CA GLY A 20 20.47 -6.75 -5.75
C GLY A 20 21.21 -6.87 -4.40
N ALA A 21 22.32 -6.12 -4.25
CA ALA A 21 23.08 -6.04 -3.02
C ALA A 21 22.27 -5.34 -1.91
N ALA A 22 21.67 -6.13 -1.02
CA ALA A 22 20.85 -5.66 0.09
C ALA A 22 21.59 -4.67 1.02
N GLU A 23 22.90 -4.83 1.19
CA GLU A 23 23.71 -4.03 2.10
C GLU A 23 23.70 -2.52 1.83
N ARG A 24 23.65 -2.10 0.57
CA ARG A 24 23.61 -0.67 0.20
C ARG A 24 22.28 -0.03 0.57
N ILE A 25 21.19 -0.75 0.36
CA ILE A 25 19.82 -0.27 0.64
C ILE A 25 19.61 -0.19 2.14
N VAL A 26 20.07 -1.19 2.87
CA VAL A 26 20.00 -1.25 4.33
C VAL A 26 20.78 -0.09 4.94
N LYS A 27 22.01 0.16 4.50
CA LYS A 27 22.83 1.29 4.98
C LYS A 27 22.18 2.64 4.69
N ALA A 28 21.63 2.83 3.49
CA ALA A 28 20.96 4.08 3.12
C ALA A 28 19.70 4.34 3.95
N LYS A 29 18.95 3.31 4.33
CA LYS A 29 17.75 3.42 5.17
C LYS A 29 18.06 3.45 6.68
N ALA A 30 19.16 2.86 7.11
CA ALA A 30 19.56 2.82 8.52
C ALA A 30 19.93 4.19 9.09
N VAL A 31 20.34 5.14 8.27
CA VAL A 31 20.69 6.51 8.70
C VAL A 31 19.52 7.23 9.38
N ASN A 32 18.28 6.85 9.07
CA ASN A 32 17.09 7.50 9.60
C ASN A 32 16.30 6.65 10.63
N ARG A 33 16.83 5.49 11.05
CA ARG A 33 16.17 4.63 12.03
C ARG A 33 17.03 4.42 13.26
N ILE A 34 16.42 4.56 14.43
CA ILE A 34 17.07 4.33 15.73
C ILE A 34 17.33 2.83 15.95
N THR A 35 16.48 1.97 15.41
CA THR A 35 16.64 0.52 15.45
C THR A 35 16.33 -0.09 14.09
N PHE A 36 17.12 -1.08 13.69
CA PHE A 36 16.89 -1.85 12.48
C PHE A 36 16.60 -3.31 12.85
N PRO A 37 15.57 -3.95 12.30
CA PRO A 37 15.26 -5.34 12.60
C PRO A 37 16.40 -6.26 12.14
N THR A 38 16.69 -7.29 12.93
CA THR A 38 17.73 -8.28 12.63
C THR A 38 17.38 -9.21 11.49
N SER A 39 16.07 -9.40 11.22
CA SER A 39 15.55 -10.19 10.12
C SER A 39 14.55 -9.37 9.31
N PHE A 40 14.73 -9.32 8.00
CA PHE A 40 13.87 -8.58 7.07
C PHE A 40 13.94 -9.19 5.67
N GLN A 41 12.93 -8.90 4.86
CA GLN A 41 12.91 -9.25 3.45
C GLN A 41 12.83 -7.96 2.62
N LEU A 42 13.50 -7.96 1.47
CA LEU A 42 13.49 -6.83 0.54
C LEU A 42 12.68 -7.17 -0.69
N PHE A 43 11.82 -6.23 -1.06
CA PHE A 43 11.02 -6.28 -2.28
C PHE A 43 11.21 -4.99 -3.07
N ASP A 44 11.21 -5.12 -4.39
CA ASP A 44 11.13 -3.99 -5.30
C ASP A 44 9.67 -3.64 -5.56
N LEU A 45 9.33 -2.39 -5.38
CA LEU A 45 7.99 -1.86 -5.62
C LEU A 45 7.93 -1.18 -6.99
N ASN A 46 7.00 -1.59 -7.81
CA ASN A 46 6.62 -0.84 -9.00
C ASN A 46 5.59 0.25 -8.64
N LEU A 47 6.10 1.40 -8.22
CA LEU A 47 5.27 2.53 -7.81
C LEU A 47 4.45 3.10 -8.97
N GLN A 48 4.94 3.01 -10.20
CA GLN A 48 4.23 3.48 -11.40
C GLN A 48 2.94 2.70 -11.65
N THR A 49 2.91 1.43 -11.26
CA THR A 49 1.70 0.59 -11.35
C THR A 49 0.79 0.77 -10.14
N LEU A 50 1.36 0.89 -8.94
CA LEU A 50 0.58 1.02 -7.70
C LEU A 50 -0.09 2.40 -7.58
N ARG A 51 0.61 3.48 -7.94
CA ARG A 51 0.10 4.86 -7.81
C ARG A 51 -1.24 5.09 -8.51
N PRO A 52 -1.44 4.71 -9.79
CA PRO A 52 -2.74 4.89 -10.45
C PRO A 52 -3.87 4.14 -9.74
N ASP A 53 -3.59 2.95 -9.21
CA ASP A 53 -4.59 2.16 -8.50
C ASP A 53 -4.99 2.80 -7.17
N LEU A 54 -4.03 3.34 -6.42
CA LEU A 54 -4.32 4.12 -5.21
C LEU A 54 -5.06 5.42 -5.54
N MET A 55 -4.69 6.11 -6.61
CA MET A 55 -5.37 7.34 -7.03
C MET A 55 -6.80 7.08 -7.50
N ALA A 56 -7.12 5.88 -7.96
CA ALA A 56 -8.50 5.49 -8.28
C ALA A 56 -9.40 5.44 -7.03
N ALA A 57 -8.82 5.24 -5.84
CA ALA A 57 -9.52 5.28 -4.56
C ALA A 57 -9.62 6.70 -3.96
N VAL A 58 -9.06 7.71 -4.61
CA VAL A 58 -9.16 9.11 -4.16
C VAL A 58 -10.60 9.59 -4.34
N HIS A 59 -11.17 10.05 -3.24
CA HIS A 59 -12.55 10.53 -3.23
C HIS A 59 -12.68 11.84 -4.02
N ASN A 60 -13.50 11.80 -5.06
CA ASN A 60 -13.92 13.02 -5.75
C ASN A 60 -15.20 13.54 -5.07
N LYS A 61 -15.21 14.82 -4.67
CA LYS A 61 -16.37 15.46 -4.00
C LYS A 61 -17.70 15.34 -4.77
N ALA A 62 -17.64 15.00 -6.06
CA ALA A 62 -18.80 14.76 -6.89
C ALA A 62 -19.40 13.34 -6.76
N GLN A 63 -18.72 12.42 -6.10
CA GLN A 63 -19.17 11.04 -5.92
C GLN A 63 -19.79 10.84 -4.54
N ILE A 64 -21.00 10.29 -4.51
CA ILE A 64 -21.76 10.01 -3.29
C ILE A 64 -21.21 8.76 -2.58
N GLN A 65 -20.54 7.86 -3.30
CA GLN A 65 -19.98 6.63 -2.75
C GLN A 65 -18.47 6.77 -2.52
N LEU A 66 -18.00 6.21 -1.41
CA LEU A 66 -16.58 6.08 -1.13
C LEU A 66 -15.93 5.19 -2.20
N ALA A 67 -14.98 5.75 -2.94
CA ALA A 67 -14.18 4.96 -3.86
C ALA A 67 -13.20 4.10 -3.07
N SER A 68 -13.07 2.84 -3.44
CA SER A 68 -12.09 1.91 -2.91
C SER A 68 -11.37 1.17 -4.03
N THR A 69 -10.20 0.66 -3.73
CA THR A 69 -9.45 -0.22 -4.62
C THR A 69 -8.80 -1.34 -3.83
N VAL A 70 -8.47 -2.43 -4.50
CA VAL A 70 -7.76 -3.56 -3.89
C VAL A 70 -6.30 -3.52 -4.29
N ILE A 71 -5.42 -3.57 -3.30
CA ILE A 71 -3.97 -3.66 -3.49
C ILE A 71 -3.42 -4.87 -2.77
N SER A 72 -2.24 -5.34 -3.19
CA SER A 72 -1.49 -6.38 -2.51
C SER A 72 -0.24 -5.82 -1.84
N LEU A 73 0.06 -6.32 -0.65
CA LEU A 73 1.27 -5.98 0.12
C LEU A 73 1.95 -7.27 0.58
N PRO A 74 3.30 -7.31 0.58
CA PRO A 74 4.02 -8.44 1.16
C PRO A 74 3.93 -8.40 2.69
N ASN A 75 3.74 -9.58 3.28
CA ASN A 75 3.78 -9.76 4.73
C ASN A 75 5.18 -10.17 5.21
N ALA A 76 5.34 -10.38 6.52
CA ALA A 76 6.62 -10.77 7.13
C ALA A 76 7.16 -12.11 6.60
N ASP A 77 6.29 -13.02 6.15
CA ASP A 77 6.65 -14.31 5.56
C ASP A 77 7.00 -14.23 4.07
N GLY A 78 6.84 -13.05 3.46
CA GLY A 78 7.08 -12.84 2.03
C GLY A 78 5.89 -13.18 1.13
N ASN A 79 4.73 -13.53 1.70
CA ASN A 79 3.51 -13.77 0.95
C ASN A 79 2.76 -12.47 0.70
N LEU A 80 2.03 -12.39 -0.43
CA LEU A 80 1.21 -11.26 -0.74
C LEU A 80 -0.17 -11.39 -0.09
N GLU A 81 -0.58 -10.33 0.60
CA GLU A 81 -1.91 -10.19 1.19
C GLU A 81 -2.67 -9.05 0.51
N GLU A 82 -3.97 -9.24 0.33
CA GLU A 82 -4.83 -8.26 -0.30
C GLU A 82 -5.52 -7.37 0.74
N PHE A 83 -5.61 -6.09 0.42
CA PHE A 83 -6.28 -5.07 1.22
C PHE A 83 -7.20 -4.24 0.35
N GLU A 84 -8.43 -4.02 0.82
CA GLU A 84 -9.31 -3.01 0.26
C GLU A 84 -8.99 -1.67 0.91
N VAL A 85 -8.57 -0.69 0.12
CA VAL A 85 -8.13 0.62 0.59
C VAL A 85 -9.03 1.74 0.09
N TYR A 86 -9.19 2.76 0.91
CA TYR A 86 -9.92 3.99 0.62
C TYR A 86 -9.15 5.20 1.14
N GLU A 87 -9.35 6.33 0.53
CA GLU A 87 -8.68 7.56 0.95
C GLU A 87 -9.16 7.99 2.35
N CYS A 88 -8.21 8.32 3.21
CA CYS A 88 -8.42 8.90 4.53
C CYS A 88 -7.49 10.09 4.69
N SER A 89 -7.72 11.14 3.90
CA SER A 89 -6.89 12.35 3.93
C SER A 89 -7.10 13.10 5.24
N ASN A 90 -5.98 13.47 5.87
CA ASN A 90 -5.96 14.32 7.04
C ASN A 90 -5.65 15.79 6.71
N PHE A 91 -5.44 16.09 5.44
CA PHE A 91 -5.14 17.45 5.00
C PHE A 91 -6.43 18.27 4.80
N GLU A 92 -6.39 19.52 5.24
CA GLU A 92 -7.40 20.47 4.82
C GLU A 92 -7.36 20.68 3.31
N PRO A 93 -8.49 21.06 2.66
CA PRO A 93 -8.58 21.17 1.21
C PRO A 93 -7.50 22.03 0.57
N ASP A 94 -7.15 23.14 1.19
CA ASP A 94 -6.13 24.07 0.68
C ASP A 94 -4.73 23.45 0.73
N LEU A 95 -4.43 22.74 1.80
CA LEU A 95 -3.16 22.05 1.96
C LEU A 95 -3.06 20.84 1.00
N GLN A 96 -4.15 20.10 0.82
CA GLN A 96 -4.20 19.00 -0.13
C GLN A 96 -4.02 19.47 -1.58
N ALA A 97 -4.55 20.64 -1.94
CA ALA A 97 -4.36 21.24 -3.25
C ALA A 97 -2.90 21.63 -3.52
N ARG A 98 -2.16 22.00 -2.48
CA ARG A 98 -0.72 22.33 -2.57
C ARG A 98 0.16 21.08 -2.73
N PHE A 99 -0.27 19.95 -2.15
CA PHE A 99 0.45 18.68 -2.16
C PHE A 99 -0.44 17.55 -2.68
N PRO A 100 -0.82 17.58 -3.97
CA PRO A 100 -1.76 16.60 -4.53
C PRO A 100 -1.20 15.18 -4.56
N ASP A 101 0.12 15.02 -4.56
CA ASP A 101 0.81 13.73 -4.60
C ASP A 101 0.99 13.09 -3.22
N ILE A 102 0.67 13.82 -2.14
CA ILE A 102 0.72 13.28 -0.78
C ILE A 102 -0.69 12.89 -0.37
N ARG A 103 -0.92 11.61 -0.15
CA ARG A 103 -2.22 11.04 0.18
C ARG A 103 -2.11 10.03 1.31
N ALA A 104 -3.14 9.94 2.11
CA ALA A 104 -3.27 8.93 3.15
C ALA A 104 -4.47 8.02 2.86
N PHE A 105 -4.29 6.74 3.09
CA PHE A 105 -5.29 5.71 2.88
C PHE A 105 -5.44 4.85 4.14
N SER A 106 -6.64 4.38 4.36
CA SER A 106 -6.93 3.31 5.30
C SER A 106 -7.40 2.08 4.52
N GLY A 107 -7.13 0.91 5.06
CA GLY A 107 -7.55 -0.33 4.44
C GLY A 107 -7.92 -1.39 5.45
N ARG A 108 -8.65 -2.37 4.98
CA ARG A 108 -8.97 -3.60 5.71
C ARG A 108 -8.44 -4.80 4.94
N GLY A 109 -7.95 -5.79 5.68
CA GLY A 109 -7.49 -7.05 5.10
C GLY A 109 -8.63 -7.82 4.43
N LEU A 110 -8.37 -8.33 3.22
CA LEU A 110 -9.24 -9.29 2.54
C LEU A 110 -8.74 -10.73 2.78
N THR A 111 -7.43 -10.91 2.81
CA THR A 111 -6.77 -12.19 3.13
C THR A 111 -6.87 -12.47 4.64
N ASP A 112 -6.49 -11.51 5.47
CA ASP A 112 -6.69 -11.52 6.92
C ASP A 112 -7.71 -10.43 7.30
N LYS A 113 -8.93 -10.82 7.60
CA LYS A 113 -10.03 -9.91 7.90
C LYS A 113 -9.86 -9.12 9.20
N ALA A 114 -8.97 -9.59 10.08
CA ALA A 114 -8.65 -8.89 11.33
C ALA A 114 -7.55 -7.83 11.15
N ALA A 115 -6.87 -7.80 9.99
CA ALA A 115 -5.83 -6.84 9.70
C ALA A 115 -6.40 -5.49 9.26
N THR A 116 -5.81 -4.41 9.78
CA THR A 116 -6.10 -3.03 9.37
C THR A 116 -4.83 -2.39 8.82
N LEU A 117 -4.95 -1.73 7.66
CA LEU A 117 -3.84 -1.06 6.99
C LEU A 117 -3.96 0.45 7.15
N LYS A 118 -2.84 1.09 7.43
CA LYS A 118 -2.60 2.52 7.21
C LYS A 118 -1.49 2.67 6.18
N LEU A 119 -1.74 3.50 5.17
CA LEU A 119 -0.82 3.71 4.07
C LEU A 119 -0.69 5.20 3.76
N SER A 120 0.53 5.67 3.60
CA SER A 120 0.85 7.01 3.11
C SER A 120 1.53 6.91 1.76
N LEU A 121 1.05 7.69 0.80
CA LEU A 121 1.63 7.84 -0.53
C LEU A 121 2.32 9.20 -0.63
N SER A 122 3.53 9.20 -1.18
CA SER A 122 4.29 10.42 -1.47
C SER A 122 5.03 10.28 -2.80
N PRO A 123 5.64 11.35 -3.34
CA PRO A 123 6.51 11.24 -4.52
C PRO A 123 7.68 10.27 -4.33
N MET A 124 8.13 10.07 -3.09
CA MET A 124 9.24 9.18 -2.75
C MET A 124 8.86 7.71 -2.60
N GLY A 125 7.57 7.39 -2.56
CA GLY A 125 7.10 6.03 -2.38
C GLY A 125 5.93 5.91 -1.42
N ILE A 126 5.79 4.75 -0.82
CA ILE A 126 4.76 4.46 0.18
C ILE A 126 5.39 4.13 1.54
N GLN A 127 4.62 4.39 2.58
CA GLN A 127 4.85 3.89 3.93
C GLN A 127 3.59 3.18 4.39
N THR A 128 3.73 2.00 4.96
CA THR A 128 2.60 1.19 5.40
C THR A 128 2.77 0.79 6.87
N MET A 129 1.64 0.61 7.53
CA MET A 129 1.56 0.06 8.87
C MET A 129 0.35 -0.87 8.92
N ILE A 130 0.58 -2.12 9.28
CA ILE A 130 -0.47 -3.14 9.38
C ILE A 130 -0.64 -3.51 10.84
N PHE A 131 -1.87 -3.36 11.34
CA PHE A 131 -2.28 -3.77 12.68
C PHE A 131 -2.99 -5.10 12.59
N ARG A 132 -2.56 -6.08 13.38
CA ARG A 132 -3.16 -7.40 13.47
C ARG A 132 -3.80 -7.63 14.83
N ALA A 133 -4.79 -8.53 14.90
CA ALA A 133 -5.48 -8.85 16.15
C ALA A 133 -4.55 -9.47 17.21
N ASP A 134 -3.50 -10.17 16.77
CA ASP A 134 -2.55 -10.88 17.62
C ASP A 134 -1.39 -10.02 18.13
N SER A 135 -1.54 -8.70 18.14
CA SER A 135 -0.59 -7.71 18.66
C SER A 135 0.72 -7.53 17.88
N GLU A 136 0.90 -8.16 16.74
CA GLU A 136 2.03 -7.87 15.87
C GLU A 136 1.70 -6.71 14.94
N THR A 137 2.52 -5.67 15.00
CA THR A 137 2.44 -4.53 14.09
C THR A 137 3.55 -4.65 13.06
N GLU A 138 3.19 -4.66 11.79
CA GLU A 138 4.13 -4.69 10.67
C GLU A 138 4.26 -3.29 10.05
N PHE A 139 5.50 -2.90 9.70
CA PHE A 139 5.82 -1.60 9.12
C PHE A 139 6.39 -1.74 7.71
#